data_b5ce837311e84915b75e1c91e1c316b0
#
_entry.id   b5ce837311e84915b75e1c91e1c316b0
#
_cell.length_a   1.000
_cell.length_b   1.000
_cell.length_c   1.000
_cell.angle_alpha   90.00
_cell.angle_beta   90.00
_cell.angle_gamma   90.00
#
_symmetry.space_group_name_H-M   'P 1'
#
loop_
_entity.id
_entity.type
_entity.pdbx_description
1 polymer ?
#
loop_
_entity_poly.entity_id
_entity_poly.type
_entity_poly.pdbx_seq_one_letter_code
_entity_poly.pdbx_strand_id
1 'polypeptide(L)'
;FCPHCGGSGYVGSGMCECLRELCRQEQKKELSSLLGGKESFDGFRLDLYPTEPDPNLGVGPRQLMERTFRRCRRYAREFGAGAPSLLFTGGPGLGKTFLSACIARAVADNGFSVVYDTAGKLFSDFEAVKFGGNQQDLTRKYLQCDHLIIDDLGTEMTTQFTQSVLY
;
A
#
# COMPACT_ATOMS: atom_id res chain seq x y z
N PHE A 1 -23.62 17.30 -12.79
CA PHE A 1 -23.82 16.37 -13.90
C PHE A 1 -22.62 16.43 -14.82
N CYS A 2 -22.00 15.27 -15.15
CA CYS A 2 -20.89 15.20 -16.07
C CYS A 2 -21.42 15.32 -17.53
N PRO A 3 -20.93 16.26 -18.34
CA PRO A 3 -21.42 16.44 -19.71
C PRO A 3 -21.05 15.27 -20.64
N HIS A 4 -20.02 14.49 -20.31
CA HIS A 4 -19.57 13.36 -21.15
C HIS A 4 -20.42 12.10 -20.98
N CYS A 5 -20.91 11.83 -19.76
CA CYS A 5 -21.68 10.60 -19.47
C CYS A 5 -23.14 10.88 -19.04
N GLY A 6 -23.56 12.13 -18.96
CA GLY A 6 -24.90 12.48 -18.50
C GLY A 6 -25.22 12.03 -17.07
N GLY A 7 -24.18 11.77 -16.25
CA GLY A 7 -24.34 11.30 -14.88
C GLY A 7 -24.35 9.76 -14.72
N SER A 8 -24.28 8.99 -15.81
CA SER A 8 -24.25 7.52 -15.75
C SER A 8 -22.94 6.92 -15.22
N GLY A 9 -21.86 7.69 -15.28
CA GLY A 9 -20.50 7.22 -14.94
C GLY A 9 -19.83 6.40 -16.06
N TYR A 10 -20.50 6.14 -17.16
CA TYR A 10 -19.97 5.33 -18.26
C TYR A 10 -20.14 6.02 -19.61
N VAL A 11 -19.21 5.76 -20.52
CA VAL A 11 -19.27 6.18 -21.94
C VAL A 11 -18.99 4.94 -22.78
N GLY A 12 -20.01 4.44 -23.46
CA GLY A 12 -19.97 3.12 -24.12
C GLY A 12 -19.72 2.01 -23.09
N SER A 13 -18.71 1.17 -23.32
CA SER A 13 -18.30 0.10 -22.41
C SER A 13 -17.25 0.55 -21.38
N GLY A 14 -16.79 1.81 -21.45
CA GLY A 14 -15.71 2.33 -20.61
C GLY A 14 -16.22 3.19 -19.46
N MET A 15 -15.49 3.17 -18.33
CA MET A 15 -15.73 4.06 -17.19
C MET A 15 -15.37 5.50 -17.57
N CYS A 16 -16.30 6.43 -17.32
CA CYS A 16 -16.06 7.86 -17.52
C CYS A 16 -15.06 8.41 -16.51
N GLU A 17 -14.30 9.41 -16.92
CA GLU A 17 -13.30 10.06 -16.03
C GLU A 17 -13.93 10.61 -14.76
N CYS A 18 -15.15 11.12 -14.79
CA CYS A 18 -15.85 11.61 -13.59
C CYS A 18 -16.08 10.49 -12.55
N LEU A 19 -16.38 9.26 -12.98
CA LEU A 19 -16.54 8.12 -12.08
C LEU A 19 -15.17 7.62 -11.59
N ARG A 20 -14.16 7.60 -12.45
CA ARG A 20 -12.78 7.28 -12.04
C ARG A 20 -12.29 8.23 -10.96
N GLU A 21 -12.54 9.52 -11.10
CA GLU A 21 -12.15 10.52 -10.11
C GLU A 21 -12.88 10.33 -8.78
N LEU A 22 -14.18 10.01 -8.81
CA LEU A 22 -14.92 9.66 -7.60
C LEU A 22 -14.34 8.43 -6.89
N CYS A 23 -14.02 7.39 -7.65
CA CYS A 23 -13.38 6.18 -7.09
C CYS A 23 -12.02 6.51 -6.46
N ARG A 24 -11.20 7.34 -7.12
CA ARG A 24 -9.92 7.79 -6.56
C ARG A 24 -10.10 8.56 -5.26
N GLN A 25 -11.08 9.45 -5.19
CA GLN A 25 -11.36 10.23 -3.98
C GLN A 25 -11.81 9.34 -2.82
N GLU A 26 -12.68 8.37 -3.07
CA GLU A 26 -13.09 7.40 -2.04
C GLU A 26 -11.93 6.52 -1.57
N GLN A 27 -11.08 6.03 -2.48
CA GLN A 27 -9.87 5.30 -2.11
C GLN A 27 -8.90 6.14 -1.26
N LYS A 28 -8.72 7.42 -1.59
CA LYS A 28 -7.89 8.34 -0.80
C LYS A 28 -8.46 8.56 0.60
N LYS A 29 -9.78 8.66 0.75
CA LYS A 29 -10.45 8.78 2.06
C LYS A 29 -10.25 7.50 2.87
N GLU A 30 -10.45 6.33 2.26
CA GLU A 30 -10.23 5.04 2.90
C GLU A 30 -8.79 4.88 3.38
N LEU A 31 -7.81 5.14 2.51
CA LEU A 31 -6.39 5.17 2.88
C LEU A 31 -6.10 6.15 4.02
N SER A 32 -6.68 7.35 3.97
CA SER A 32 -6.48 8.36 5.01
C SER A 32 -7.09 7.95 6.35
N SER A 33 -8.22 7.25 6.33
CA SER A 33 -8.84 6.68 7.54
C SER A 33 -7.99 5.57 8.15
N LEU A 34 -7.44 4.68 7.32
CA LEU A 34 -6.60 3.56 7.76
C LEU A 34 -5.24 4.02 8.30
N LEU A 35 -4.63 5.04 7.68
CA LEU A 35 -3.26 5.48 7.92
C LEU A 35 -3.14 6.70 8.84
N GLY A 36 -4.23 7.20 9.41
CA GLY A 36 -4.20 8.34 10.33
C GLY A 36 -3.91 9.71 9.68
N GLY A 37 -3.70 9.77 8.37
CA GLY A 37 -3.70 11.02 7.59
C GLY A 37 -2.43 11.86 7.62
N LYS A 38 -1.40 11.49 8.36
CA LYS A 38 -0.17 12.29 8.58
C LYS A 38 1.06 11.79 7.84
N GLU A 39 1.02 10.57 7.31
CA GLU A 39 2.17 9.93 6.67
C GLU A 39 2.38 10.53 5.27
N SER A 40 3.46 11.25 5.11
CA SER A 40 3.93 11.78 3.83
C SER A 40 5.46 11.75 3.79
N PHE A 41 6.03 11.72 2.60
CA PHE A 41 7.48 11.81 2.46
C PHE A 41 8.06 13.11 3.03
N ASP A 42 7.30 14.21 2.98
CA ASP A 42 7.75 15.49 3.53
C ASP A 42 7.67 15.54 5.06
N GLY A 43 6.83 14.68 5.66
CA GLY A 43 6.73 14.52 7.12
C GLY A 43 7.70 13.50 7.71
N PHE A 44 8.51 12.83 6.89
CA PHE A 44 9.42 11.80 7.37
C PHE A 44 10.62 12.41 8.13
N ARG A 45 10.86 11.96 9.35
CA ARG A 45 11.83 12.51 10.28
C ARG A 45 13.14 11.71 10.30
N LEU A 46 14.07 12.05 9.41
CA LEU A 46 15.41 11.45 9.40
C LEU A 46 16.23 11.78 10.64
N ASP A 47 15.93 12.90 11.30
CA ASP A 47 16.60 13.34 12.53
C ASP A 47 16.38 12.42 13.73
N LEU A 48 15.35 11.57 13.70
CA LEU A 48 15.09 10.57 14.72
C LEU A 48 16.09 9.39 14.70
N TYR A 49 16.85 9.22 13.64
CA TYR A 49 17.82 8.14 13.53
C TYR A 49 19.20 8.59 13.96
N PRO A 50 19.92 7.78 14.79
CA PRO A 50 21.28 8.09 15.20
C PRO A 50 22.25 8.24 14.03
N THR A 51 23.24 9.12 14.19
CA THR A 51 24.27 9.35 13.18
C THR A 51 25.51 8.46 13.37
N GLU A 52 25.68 7.97 14.60
CA GLU A 52 26.87 7.17 14.95
C GLU A 52 26.89 5.88 14.14
N PRO A 53 28.05 5.55 13.52
CA PRO A 53 28.17 4.32 12.77
C PRO A 53 27.98 3.08 13.65
N ASP A 54 27.24 2.11 13.15
CA ASP A 54 27.17 0.79 13.77
C ASP A 54 28.55 0.10 13.60
N PRO A 55 29.16 -0.42 14.67
CA PRO A 55 30.49 -1.05 14.61
C PRO A 55 30.57 -2.22 13.60
N ASN A 56 29.47 -2.93 13.35
CA ASN A 56 29.41 -4.07 12.45
C ASN A 56 29.14 -3.68 11.00
N LEU A 57 28.39 -2.59 10.77
CA LEU A 57 27.95 -2.16 9.46
C LEU A 57 28.82 -1.04 8.86
N GLY A 58 29.61 -0.35 9.68
CA GLY A 58 30.44 0.77 9.26
C GLY A 58 29.68 2.01 8.79
N VAL A 59 28.34 2.00 8.90
CA VAL A 59 27.44 3.11 8.52
C VAL A 59 26.44 3.39 9.60
N GLY A 60 26.06 4.66 9.75
CA GLY A 60 25.06 5.06 10.75
C GLY A 60 23.62 4.74 10.30
N PRO A 61 22.73 4.46 11.28
CA PRO A 61 21.31 4.21 11.00
C PRO A 61 20.65 5.30 10.16
N ARG A 62 20.98 6.58 10.42
CA ARG A 62 20.47 7.72 9.65
C ARG A 62 20.87 7.63 8.16
N GLN A 63 22.11 7.28 7.87
CA GLN A 63 22.61 7.17 6.50
C GLN A 63 21.92 6.01 5.76
N LEU A 64 21.71 4.87 6.44
CA LEU A 64 20.94 3.74 5.87
C LEU A 64 19.51 4.15 5.58
N MET A 65 18.86 4.82 6.55
CA MET A 65 17.47 5.25 6.39
C MET A 65 17.33 6.32 5.31
N GLU A 66 18.29 7.22 5.15
CA GLU A 66 18.28 8.20 4.07
C GLU A 66 18.33 7.53 2.68
N ARG A 67 19.16 6.50 2.51
CA ARG A 67 19.20 5.70 1.27
C ARG A 67 17.87 4.98 1.03
N THR A 68 17.29 4.39 2.07
CA THR A 68 15.99 3.71 2.02
C THR A 68 14.88 4.71 1.65
N PHE A 69 14.84 5.85 2.31
CA PHE A 69 13.89 6.93 2.05
C PHE A 69 13.95 7.41 0.58
N ARG A 70 15.14 7.68 0.07
CA ARG A 70 15.33 8.09 -1.34
C ARG A 70 14.84 7.00 -2.31
N ARG A 71 15.10 5.73 -2.01
CA ARG A 71 14.62 4.59 -2.81
C ARG A 71 13.09 4.52 -2.80
N CYS A 72 12.44 4.63 -1.64
CA CYS A 72 10.99 4.63 -1.51
C CYS A 72 10.34 5.79 -2.26
N ARG A 73 10.90 7.00 -2.12
CA ARG A 73 10.39 8.19 -2.82
C ARG A 73 10.53 8.06 -4.34
N ARG A 74 11.66 7.52 -4.81
CA ARG A 74 11.85 7.24 -6.23
C ARG A 74 10.88 6.19 -6.74
N TYR A 75 10.73 5.07 -6.00
CA TYR A 75 9.79 4.00 -6.32
C TYR A 75 8.37 4.54 -6.49
N ALA A 76 7.87 5.31 -5.53
CA ALA A 76 6.52 5.86 -5.58
C ALA A 76 6.31 6.82 -6.77
N ARG A 77 7.33 7.61 -7.11
CA ARG A 77 7.31 8.54 -8.26
C ARG A 77 7.31 7.82 -9.60
N GLU A 78 8.07 6.73 -9.71
CA GLU A 78 8.30 5.96 -10.93
C GLU A 78 7.37 4.72 -11.02
N PHE A 79 6.42 4.60 -10.09
CA PHE A 79 5.50 3.47 -10.03
C PHE A 79 4.70 3.33 -11.31
N GLY A 80 4.56 2.09 -11.82
CA GLY A 80 3.80 1.77 -13.02
C GLY A 80 3.83 0.27 -13.32
N ALA A 81 3.32 -0.11 -14.48
CA ALA A 81 3.32 -1.49 -14.92
C ALA A 81 4.73 -2.07 -14.92
N GLY A 82 4.92 -3.18 -14.21
CA GLY A 82 6.24 -3.82 -14.05
C GLY A 82 7.10 -3.26 -12.91
N ALA A 83 6.56 -2.39 -12.06
CA ALA A 83 7.25 -1.98 -10.84
C ALA A 83 7.60 -3.20 -9.97
N PRO A 84 8.84 -3.29 -9.45
CA PRO A 84 9.23 -4.43 -8.63
C PRO A 84 8.53 -4.44 -7.29
N SER A 85 8.34 -5.61 -6.70
CA SER A 85 7.88 -5.74 -5.32
C SER A 85 8.94 -5.22 -4.34
N LEU A 86 8.48 -4.62 -3.24
CA LEU A 86 9.32 -4.17 -2.13
C LEU A 86 9.07 -5.03 -0.90
N LEU A 87 10.13 -5.41 -0.21
CA LEU A 87 10.06 -6.06 1.09
C LEU A 87 10.80 -5.20 2.12
N PHE A 88 10.07 -4.76 3.15
CA PHE A 88 10.63 -4.09 4.32
C PHE A 88 10.89 -5.08 5.43
N THR A 89 12.14 -5.19 5.86
CA THR A 89 12.55 -6.04 6.98
C THR A 89 13.24 -5.21 8.05
N GLY A 90 13.18 -5.66 9.29
CA GLY A 90 13.82 -5.00 10.43
C GLY A 90 12.94 -4.96 11.67
N GLY A 91 13.51 -4.55 12.79
CA GLY A 91 12.84 -4.45 14.09
C GLY A 91 11.63 -3.50 14.10
N PRO A 92 10.82 -3.55 15.15
CA PRO A 92 9.71 -2.61 15.33
C PRO A 92 10.23 -1.17 15.49
N GLY A 93 9.38 -0.19 15.16
CA GLY A 93 9.70 1.24 15.33
C GLY A 93 10.69 1.83 14.32
N LEU A 94 11.17 1.08 13.33
CA LEU A 94 12.13 1.57 12.34
C LEU A 94 11.50 2.34 11.16
N GLY A 95 10.20 2.60 11.19
CA GLY A 95 9.53 3.39 10.14
C GLY A 95 9.03 2.61 8.93
N LYS A 96 8.99 1.26 8.99
CA LYS A 96 8.48 0.42 7.89
C LYS A 96 7.04 0.81 7.48
N THR A 97 6.11 0.76 8.43
CA THR A 97 4.71 1.14 8.23
C THR A 97 4.58 2.59 7.74
N PHE A 98 5.36 3.52 8.29
CA PHE A 98 5.35 4.92 7.85
C PHE A 98 5.77 5.07 6.37
N LEU A 99 6.86 4.41 5.96
CA LEU A 99 7.33 4.45 4.57
C LEU A 99 6.36 3.75 3.62
N SER A 100 5.76 2.62 4.03
CA SER A 100 4.70 1.94 3.26
C SER A 100 3.51 2.85 3.05
N ALA A 101 3.08 3.58 4.08
CA ALA A 101 2.00 4.55 4.00
C ALA A 101 2.34 5.75 3.10
N CYS A 102 3.58 6.26 3.14
CA CYS A 102 4.05 7.30 2.22
C CYS A 102 3.99 6.84 0.76
N ILE A 103 4.41 5.60 0.48
CA ILE A 103 4.34 5.00 -0.86
C ILE A 103 2.88 4.88 -1.28
N ALA A 104 2.01 4.31 -0.42
CA ALA A 104 0.59 4.13 -0.70
C ALA A 104 -0.06 5.44 -1.16
N ARG A 105 0.16 6.52 -0.40
CA ARG A 105 -0.38 7.85 -0.73
C ARG A 105 0.15 8.39 -2.03
N ALA A 106 1.46 8.38 -2.22
CA ALA A 106 2.07 8.93 -3.42
C ALA A 106 1.63 8.17 -4.68
N VAL A 107 1.51 6.83 -4.61
CA VAL A 107 1.01 5.99 -5.70
C VAL A 107 -0.47 6.27 -5.97
N ALA A 108 -1.30 6.40 -4.93
CA ALA A 108 -2.71 6.78 -5.07
C ALA A 108 -2.89 8.20 -5.63
N ASP A 109 -2.01 9.15 -5.26
CA ASP A 109 -2.01 10.51 -5.80
C ASP A 109 -1.67 10.54 -7.30
N ASN A 110 -0.84 9.61 -7.75
CA ASN A 110 -0.53 9.40 -9.18
C ASN A 110 -1.67 8.70 -9.96
N GLY A 111 -2.78 8.35 -9.31
CA GLY A 111 -3.98 7.82 -9.95
C GLY A 111 -4.05 6.29 -10.04
N PHE A 112 -3.17 5.57 -9.37
CA PHE A 112 -3.22 4.12 -9.28
C PHE A 112 -4.15 3.68 -8.13
N SER A 113 -4.77 2.50 -8.30
CA SER A 113 -5.55 1.88 -7.24
C SER A 113 -4.63 1.22 -6.21
N VAL A 114 -4.80 1.57 -4.93
CA VAL A 114 -3.96 1.06 -3.84
C VAL A 114 -4.84 0.40 -2.80
N VAL A 115 -4.47 -0.79 -2.39
CA VAL A 115 -5.03 -1.48 -1.22
C VAL A 115 -3.95 -1.60 -0.16
N TYR A 116 -4.24 -1.10 1.04
CA TYR A 116 -3.41 -1.22 2.23
C TYR A 116 -4.15 -2.02 3.27
N ASP A 117 -3.63 -3.17 3.65
CA ASP A 117 -4.26 -4.02 4.66
C ASP A 117 -3.22 -4.78 5.47
N THR A 118 -3.61 -5.32 6.62
CA THR A 118 -2.74 -6.22 7.37
C THR A 118 -2.79 -7.63 6.81
N ALA A 119 -1.73 -8.40 7.01
CA ALA A 119 -1.70 -9.81 6.63
C ALA A 119 -2.86 -10.59 7.25
N GLY A 120 -3.16 -10.36 8.54
CA GLY A 120 -4.27 -11.00 9.24
C GLY A 120 -5.63 -10.74 8.59
N LYS A 121 -5.89 -9.47 8.19
CA LYS A 121 -7.14 -9.11 7.53
C LYS A 121 -7.25 -9.76 6.14
N LEU A 122 -6.18 -9.70 5.36
CA LEU A 122 -6.12 -10.32 4.04
C LEU A 122 -6.42 -11.83 4.13
N PHE A 123 -5.74 -12.56 5.00
CA PHE A 123 -5.99 -14.00 5.15
C PHE A 123 -7.41 -14.30 5.61
N SER A 124 -7.94 -13.52 6.56
CA SER A 124 -9.33 -13.66 7.02
C SER A 124 -10.34 -13.48 5.88
N ASP A 125 -10.12 -12.52 4.99
CA ASP A 125 -10.98 -12.27 3.84
C ASP A 125 -10.92 -13.45 2.83
N PHE A 126 -9.73 -14.00 2.58
CA PHE A 126 -9.58 -15.18 1.72
C PHE A 126 -10.19 -16.46 2.35
N GLU A 127 -10.08 -16.64 3.67
CA GLU A 127 -10.72 -17.75 4.38
C GLU A 127 -12.24 -17.64 4.33
N ALA A 128 -12.79 -16.45 4.53
CA ALA A 128 -14.23 -16.21 4.46
C ALA A 128 -14.80 -16.56 3.07
N VAL A 129 -14.08 -16.25 2.00
CA VAL A 129 -14.47 -16.65 0.63
C VAL A 129 -14.42 -18.15 0.46
N LYS A 130 -13.38 -18.83 0.94
CA LYS A 130 -13.19 -20.26 0.80
C LYS A 130 -14.27 -21.08 1.52
N PHE A 131 -14.72 -20.61 2.69
CA PHE A 131 -15.65 -21.35 3.56
C PHE A 131 -17.08 -20.77 3.58
N GLY A 132 -17.30 -19.55 3.08
CA GLY A 132 -18.56 -18.80 3.21
C GLY A 132 -19.42 -18.62 1.97
N GLY A 133 -19.06 -19.16 0.83
CA GLY A 133 -19.93 -19.43 -0.33
C GLY A 133 -20.44 -18.25 -1.17
N ASN A 134 -20.42 -16.99 -0.77
CA ASN A 134 -20.96 -15.88 -1.60
C ASN A 134 -20.27 -14.51 -1.40
N GLN A 135 -19.03 -14.50 -0.96
CA GLN A 135 -18.30 -13.28 -0.64
C GLN A 135 -17.08 -13.04 -1.58
N GLN A 136 -17.23 -13.43 -2.86
CA GLN A 136 -16.17 -13.24 -3.88
C GLN A 136 -15.69 -11.78 -4.00
N ASP A 137 -16.50 -10.81 -3.58
CA ASP A 137 -16.13 -9.39 -3.61
C ASP A 137 -15.05 -9.02 -2.58
N LEU A 138 -14.92 -9.76 -1.47
CA LEU A 138 -13.95 -9.44 -0.42
C LEU A 138 -12.49 -9.54 -0.90
N THR A 139 -12.18 -10.55 -1.71
CA THR A 139 -10.81 -10.77 -2.20
C THR A 139 -10.52 -10.07 -3.52
N ARG A 140 -11.55 -9.64 -4.23
CA ARG A 140 -11.42 -8.99 -5.54
C ARG A 140 -10.57 -7.73 -5.49
N LYS A 141 -10.70 -6.93 -4.43
CA LYS A 141 -9.89 -5.71 -4.22
C LYS A 141 -8.40 -5.99 -4.22
N TYR A 142 -7.96 -7.11 -3.61
CA TYR A 142 -6.55 -7.49 -3.54
C TYR A 142 -5.99 -7.96 -4.88
N LEU A 143 -6.82 -8.61 -5.69
CA LEU A 143 -6.43 -9.18 -6.98
C LEU A 143 -6.47 -8.17 -8.13
N GLN A 144 -7.20 -7.06 -7.98
CA GLN A 144 -7.44 -6.09 -9.04
C GLN A 144 -6.79 -4.73 -8.79
N CYS A 145 -6.20 -4.48 -7.62
CA CYS A 145 -5.49 -3.24 -7.37
C CYS A 145 -4.17 -3.19 -8.13
N ASP A 146 -3.71 -1.98 -8.45
CA ASP A 146 -2.41 -1.75 -9.07
C ASP A 146 -1.27 -1.93 -8.07
N HIS A 147 -1.52 -1.62 -6.78
CA HIS A 147 -0.54 -1.71 -5.71
C HIS A 147 -1.17 -2.26 -4.43
N LEU A 148 -0.70 -3.43 -4.02
CA LEU A 148 -1.10 -4.08 -2.77
C LEU A 148 0.00 -3.90 -1.72
N ILE A 149 -0.35 -3.39 -0.56
CA ILE A 149 0.53 -3.30 0.61
C ILE A 149 -0.02 -4.21 1.70
N ILE A 150 0.82 -5.15 2.13
CA ILE A 150 0.52 -6.08 3.21
C ILE A 150 1.42 -5.71 4.39
N ASP A 151 0.84 -5.15 5.44
CA ASP A 151 1.56 -4.79 6.65
C ASP A 151 1.49 -5.91 7.70
N ASP A 152 2.42 -5.88 8.64
CA ASP A 152 2.53 -6.86 9.74
C ASP A 152 2.61 -8.33 9.28
N LEU A 153 3.28 -8.57 8.13
CA LEU A 153 3.49 -9.93 7.62
C LEU A 153 4.36 -10.74 8.59
N GLY A 154 3.90 -11.96 8.92
CA GLY A 154 4.57 -12.88 9.85
C GLY A 154 4.01 -12.84 11.28
N THR A 155 2.97 -12.05 11.53
CA THR A 155 2.22 -12.06 12.80
C THR A 155 1.07 -13.06 12.80
N GLU A 156 0.68 -13.54 11.63
CA GLU A 156 -0.38 -14.53 11.42
C GLU A 156 0.07 -15.95 11.76
N MET A 157 -0.88 -16.79 12.14
CA MET A 157 -0.62 -18.23 12.31
C MET A 157 -0.26 -18.85 10.96
N THR A 158 0.92 -19.46 10.89
CA THR A 158 1.36 -20.17 9.69
C THR A 158 0.57 -21.45 9.50
N THR A 159 -0.36 -21.45 8.56
CA THR A 159 -1.13 -22.62 8.13
C THR A 159 -0.80 -22.98 6.69
N GLN A 160 -1.13 -24.19 6.25
CA GLN A 160 -1.01 -24.54 4.83
C GLN A 160 -1.83 -23.60 3.93
N PHE A 161 -2.94 -23.09 4.46
CA PHE A 161 -3.79 -22.12 3.75
C PHE A 161 -3.10 -20.77 3.60
N THR A 162 -2.57 -20.19 4.67
CA THR A 162 -1.88 -18.89 4.61
C THR A 162 -0.67 -18.93 3.67
N GLN A 163 0.06 -20.05 3.64
CA GLN A 163 1.13 -20.27 2.67
C GLN A 163 0.61 -20.29 1.23
N SER A 164 -0.53 -20.96 0.96
CA SER A 164 -1.09 -21.05 -0.40
C SER A 164 -1.68 -19.75 -0.93
N VAL A 165 -2.00 -18.80 -0.08
CA VAL A 165 -2.50 -17.46 -0.48
C VAL A 165 -1.36 -16.54 -0.90
N LEU A 166 -0.15 -16.74 -0.34
CA LEU A 166 1.03 -15.90 -0.66
C LEU A 166 1.78 -16.37 -1.92
N TYR A 167 1.58 -17.63 -2.34
CA TYR A 167 2.21 -18.24 -3.51
C TYR A 167 1.19 -18.61 -4.58
#